data_5efc0d0e9065afd16f5c355ca56ea56a
#
_entry.id   5efc0d0e9065afd16f5c355ca56ea56a
#
_cell.length_a   1.000
_cell.length_b   1.000
_cell.length_c   1.000
_cell.angle_alpha   90.00
_cell.angle_beta   90.00
_cell.angle_gamma   90.00
#
_symmetry.space_group_name_H-M   'P 1'
#
loop_
_entity.id
_entity.type
_entity.pdbx_description
1 polymer ?
#
loop_
_entity_poly.entity_id
_entity_poly.type
_entity_poly.pdbx_seq_one_letter_code
_entity_poly.pdbx_strand_id
1 'polypeptide(L)'
;MKKMILMSTLLLMTCLVQAQILNVSPTLKKGNVMTYKSTTNVKASGTDVTVTENSKYTVTEETKDGFVIDMISSDWNVNSDNMVSHLLVAATEMVSGINFRFITDKSGQVKSIKNYDEVKAKMAERADKLIEGILKDMPEVGQVLSKDQLKEQFMGATTEEALIKSIKANGVLALNGKAIASGAQDEYVNSQGMKMKRFFLVNGKKVTSTSTVNMTQDDMKKMIIEKVEQIAPAQAQMVKDNIDTLMESGLLKAEGTEKSSYELADDGWVKTMTMESNSKVMQQETSTTQTITRQ
;
A
#
# COMPACT_ATOMS: atom_id res chain seq x y z
N MET A 1 12.32 -7.97 -54.60
CA MET A 1 11.35 -6.89 -54.36
C MET A 1 10.11 -7.34 -53.55
N LYS A 2 9.39 -8.42 -53.91
CA LYS A 2 8.19 -8.84 -53.15
C LYS A 2 8.42 -9.19 -51.64
N LYS A 3 9.58 -9.73 -51.29
CA LYS A 3 9.91 -10.05 -49.86
C LYS A 3 10.23 -8.82 -49.00
N MET A 4 10.75 -7.74 -49.60
CA MET A 4 11.02 -6.48 -48.87
C MET A 4 9.73 -5.69 -48.58
N ILE A 5 8.73 -5.77 -49.45
CA ILE A 5 7.44 -5.10 -49.25
C ILE A 5 6.64 -5.78 -48.13
N LEU A 6 6.73 -7.12 -48.03
CA LEU A 6 6.04 -7.86 -46.94
C LEU A 6 6.65 -7.56 -45.56
N MET A 7 7.96 -7.34 -45.48
CA MET A 7 8.65 -7.03 -44.24
C MET A 7 8.39 -5.58 -43.77
N SER A 8 8.27 -4.63 -44.72
CA SER A 8 7.90 -3.24 -44.38
C SER A 8 6.43 -3.11 -43.93
N THR A 9 5.52 -3.93 -44.48
CA THR A 9 4.11 -3.94 -44.04
C THR A 9 3.94 -4.57 -42.63
N LEU A 10 4.75 -5.56 -42.28
CA LEU A 10 4.76 -6.14 -40.95
C LEU A 10 5.33 -5.15 -39.89
N LEU A 11 6.36 -4.37 -40.26
CA LEU A 11 6.91 -3.32 -39.37
C LEU A 11 5.95 -2.15 -39.16
N LEU A 12 5.13 -1.81 -40.16
CA LEU A 12 4.12 -0.74 -40.07
C LEU A 12 2.91 -1.15 -39.22
N MET A 13 2.57 -2.45 -39.15
CA MET A 13 1.48 -2.92 -38.28
C MET A 13 1.87 -2.95 -36.78
N THR A 14 3.14 -2.96 -36.45
CA THR A 14 3.60 -2.91 -35.05
C THR A 14 3.60 -1.51 -34.45
N CYS A 15 3.44 -0.45 -35.24
CA CYS A 15 3.45 0.95 -34.79
C CYS A 15 2.05 1.52 -34.44
N LEU A 16 0.97 0.76 -34.59
CA LEU A 16 -0.40 1.24 -34.30
C LEU A 16 -0.99 0.67 -33.00
N VAL A 17 -0.15 0.21 -32.07
CA VAL A 17 -0.63 0.10 -30.69
C VAL A 17 -0.72 1.53 -30.15
N GLN A 18 -1.83 2.22 -30.49
CA GLN A 18 -2.17 3.44 -29.79
C GLN A 18 -2.22 3.06 -28.30
N ALA A 19 -1.26 3.57 -27.52
CA ALA A 19 -1.24 3.34 -26.08
C ALA A 19 -2.59 3.82 -25.54
N GLN A 20 -3.46 2.88 -25.16
CA GLN A 20 -4.74 3.21 -24.58
C GLN A 20 -4.50 4.03 -23.31
N ILE A 21 -5.00 5.25 -23.27
CA ILE A 21 -4.94 6.12 -22.09
C ILE A 21 -6.30 6.06 -21.41
N LEU A 22 -6.29 5.68 -20.15
CA LEU A 22 -7.47 5.73 -19.28
C LEU A 22 -7.32 6.90 -18.30
N ASN A 23 -8.22 7.88 -18.42
CA ASN A 23 -8.36 8.95 -17.44
C ASN A 23 -9.29 8.47 -16.33
N VAL A 24 -8.78 8.28 -15.13
CA VAL A 24 -9.57 7.84 -13.98
C VAL A 24 -10.12 9.06 -13.25
N SER A 25 -11.38 9.39 -13.53
CA SER A 25 -12.09 10.51 -12.92
C SER A 25 -13.47 10.03 -12.47
N PRO A 26 -13.62 9.64 -11.19
CA PRO A 26 -14.90 9.18 -10.68
C PRO A 26 -15.93 10.32 -10.69
N THR A 27 -17.19 9.98 -10.93
CA THR A 27 -18.31 10.92 -10.78
C THR A 27 -18.50 11.21 -9.29
N LEU A 28 -18.17 12.42 -8.88
CA LEU A 28 -18.27 12.88 -7.50
C LEU A 28 -19.43 13.89 -7.39
N LYS A 29 -20.39 13.61 -6.52
CA LYS A 29 -21.49 14.51 -6.15
C LYS A 29 -21.72 14.40 -4.65
N LYS A 30 -21.98 15.52 -3.98
CA LYS A 30 -22.36 15.53 -2.58
C LYS A 30 -23.53 14.57 -2.34
N GLY A 31 -23.38 13.70 -1.33
CA GLY A 31 -24.35 12.67 -0.99
C GLY A 31 -24.08 11.30 -1.65
N ASN A 32 -23.12 11.19 -2.59
CA ASN A 32 -22.74 9.87 -3.11
C ASN A 32 -22.15 9.01 -1.98
N VAL A 33 -22.56 7.76 -1.92
CA VAL A 33 -22.09 6.76 -0.96
C VAL A 33 -21.63 5.53 -1.72
N MET A 34 -20.44 5.06 -1.42
CA MET A 34 -19.88 3.81 -1.92
C MET A 34 -19.44 2.96 -0.74
N THR A 35 -19.87 1.70 -0.74
CA THR A 35 -19.46 0.70 0.26
C THR A 35 -18.64 -0.39 -0.41
N TYR A 36 -17.62 -0.85 0.30
CA TYR A 36 -16.72 -1.89 -0.17
C TYR A 36 -16.53 -2.94 0.91
N LYS A 37 -16.39 -4.18 0.47
CA LYS A 37 -15.88 -5.27 1.31
C LYS A 37 -14.46 -5.58 0.87
N SER A 38 -13.54 -5.62 1.82
CA SER A 38 -12.16 -6.04 1.63
C SER A 38 -11.93 -7.40 2.28
N THR A 39 -11.17 -8.25 1.61
CA THR A 39 -10.64 -9.50 2.16
C THR A 39 -9.16 -9.54 1.87
N THR A 40 -8.35 -9.65 2.91
CA THR A 40 -6.88 -9.74 2.83
C THR A 40 -6.43 -11.05 3.43
N ASN A 41 -5.69 -11.84 2.68
CA ASN A 41 -5.03 -13.06 3.16
C ASN A 41 -3.53 -12.81 3.24
N VAL A 42 -2.93 -13.08 4.39
CA VAL A 42 -1.49 -12.96 4.63
C VAL A 42 -0.94 -14.33 4.97
N LYS A 43 0.06 -14.78 4.21
CA LYS A 43 0.83 -16.00 4.47
C LYS A 43 2.26 -15.64 4.80
N ALA A 44 2.72 -15.97 5.98
CA ALA A 44 4.08 -15.70 6.45
C ALA A 44 4.52 -16.79 7.43
N SER A 45 5.71 -17.34 7.23
CA SER A 45 6.35 -18.28 8.17
C SER A 45 5.44 -19.45 8.59
N GLY A 46 4.67 -20.02 7.63
CA GLY A 46 3.74 -21.14 7.90
C GLY A 46 2.40 -20.72 8.53
N THR A 47 2.18 -19.44 8.70
CA THR A 47 0.93 -18.87 9.22
C THR A 47 0.06 -18.37 8.07
N ASP A 48 -1.24 -18.63 8.13
CA ASP A 48 -2.25 -18.12 7.17
C ASP A 48 -3.31 -17.34 7.96
N VAL A 49 -3.41 -16.05 7.67
CA VAL A 49 -4.34 -15.14 8.36
C VAL A 49 -5.24 -14.45 7.35
N THR A 50 -6.54 -14.50 7.58
CA THR A 50 -7.53 -13.76 6.78
C THR A 50 -8.08 -12.59 7.58
N VAL A 51 -8.04 -11.42 6.98
CA VAL A 51 -8.65 -10.19 7.52
C VAL A 51 -9.77 -9.75 6.59
N THR A 52 -10.95 -9.49 7.13
CA THR A 52 -12.06 -8.88 6.39
C THR A 52 -12.46 -7.55 7.03
N GLU A 53 -12.88 -6.60 6.20
CA GLU A 53 -13.40 -5.30 6.64
C GLU A 53 -14.47 -4.78 5.68
N ASN A 54 -15.30 -3.89 6.16
CA ASN A 54 -16.15 -3.03 5.34
C ASN A 54 -15.62 -1.61 5.39
N SER A 55 -15.59 -0.93 4.24
CA SER A 55 -15.26 0.50 4.18
C SER A 55 -16.36 1.27 3.46
N LYS A 56 -16.71 2.44 4.02
CA LYS A 56 -17.74 3.33 3.48
C LYS A 56 -17.10 4.66 3.12
N TYR A 57 -17.28 5.08 1.88
CA TYR A 57 -16.88 6.38 1.36
C TYR A 57 -18.11 7.22 1.11
N THR A 58 -18.13 8.45 1.61
CA THR A 58 -19.25 9.39 1.44
C THR A 58 -18.71 10.72 0.96
N VAL A 59 -19.20 11.24 -0.16
CA VAL A 59 -18.91 12.61 -0.61
C VAL A 59 -19.75 13.55 0.23
N THR A 60 -19.14 14.22 1.22
CA THR A 60 -19.85 15.06 2.19
C THR A 60 -19.94 16.52 1.78
N GLU A 61 -18.95 17.02 1.05
CA GLU A 61 -18.89 18.41 0.63
C GLU A 61 -18.44 18.51 -0.84
N GLU A 62 -18.99 19.49 -1.54
CA GLU A 62 -18.51 19.95 -2.84
C GLU A 62 -18.01 21.38 -2.68
N THR A 63 -16.82 21.66 -3.17
CA THR A 63 -16.17 22.98 -3.10
C THR A 63 -15.80 23.47 -4.50
N LYS A 64 -15.39 24.73 -4.62
CA LYS A 64 -14.92 25.28 -5.90
C LYS A 64 -13.69 24.52 -6.45
N ASP A 65 -12.86 23.93 -5.57
CA ASP A 65 -11.56 23.31 -5.91
C ASP A 65 -11.61 21.78 -5.94
N GLY A 66 -12.68 21.15 -5.43
CA GLY A 66 -12.81 19.69 -5.36
C GLY A 66 -13.89 19.22 -4.41
N PHE A 67 -13.61 18.13 -3.69
CA PHE A 67 -14.59 17.45 -2.83
C PHE A 67 -13.99 17.11 -1.48
N VAL A 68 -14.87 16.88 -0.48
CA VAL A 68 -14.51 16.19 0.76
C VAL A 68 -15.15 14.82 0.74
N ILE A 69 -14.32 13.80 0.92
CA ILE A 69 -14.75 12.40 0.99
C ILE A 69 -14.46 11.88 2.39
N ASP A 70 -15.50 11.53 3.12
CA ASP A 70 -15.39 10.85 4.41
C ASP A 70 -15.21 9.36 4.17
N MET A 71 -14.28 8.72 4.88
CA MET A 71 -14.02 7.27 4.83
C MET A 71 -14.01 6.70 6.24
N ILE A 72 -14.79 5.65 6.46
CA ILE A 72 -14.84 4.89 7.70
C ILE A 72 -14.70 3.41 7.38
N SER A 73 -13.78 2.73 8.08
CA SER A 73 -13.66 1.28 8.06
C SER A 73 -14.34 0.68 9.30
N SER A 74 -15.08 -0.40 9.11
CA SER A 74 -15.83 -1.10 10.16
C SER A 74 -15.83 -2.62 9.95
N ASP A 75 -16.46 -3.34 10.86
CA ASP A 75 -16.72 -4.78 10.76
C ASP A 75 -15.46 -5.61 10.49
N TRP A 76 -14.38 -5.23 11.15
CA TRP A 76 -13.14 -5.94 11.09
C TRP A 76 -13.27 -7.34 11.71
N ASN A 77 -12.82 -8.35 10.99
CA ASN A 77 -12.72 -9.72 11.47
C ASN A 77 -11.37 -10.31 11.04
N VAL A 78 -10.65 -10.87 11.99
CA VAL A 78 -9.38 -11.57 11.78
C VAL A 78 -9.58 -13.04 12.12
N ASN A 79 -9.43 -13.91 11.12
CA ASN A 79 -9.64 -15.34 11.26
C ASN A 79 -8.31 -16.06 11.47
N SER A 80 -7.81 -16.03 12.68
CA SER A 80 -6.70 -16.87 13.16
C SER A 80 -6.43 -16.57 14.64
N ASP A 81 -5.83 -17.50 15.35
CA ASP A 81 -5.45 -17.35 16.77
C ASP A 81 -3.94 -17.66 16.93
N ASN A 82 -3.14 -16.73 16.43
CA ASN A 82 -1.67 -16.81 16.54
C ASN A 82 -1.07 -15.39 16.71
N MET A 83 0.23 -15.32 16.99
CA MET A 83 0.90 -14.04 17.23
C MET A 83 0.74 -13.04 16.09
N VAL A 84 0.80 -13.49 14.82
CA VAL A 84 0.63 -12.61 13.65
C VAL A 84 -0.79 -12.05 13.60
N SER A 85 -1.80 -12.86 13.93
CA SER A 85 -3.18 -12.41 13.99
C SER A 85 -3.40 -11.39 15.10
N HIS A 86 -2.79 -11.55 16.27
CA HIS A 86 -2.89 -10.57 17.35
C HIS A 86 -2.31 -9.20 16.93
N LEU A 87 -1.17 -9.18 16.22
CA LEU A 87 -0.61 -7.94 15.68
C LEU A 87 -1.52 -7.31 14.62
N LEU A 88 -2.16 -8.13 13.77
CA LEU A 88 -3.11 -7.63 12.77
C LEU A 88 -4.39 -7.11 13.42
N VAL A 89 -4.95 -7.79 14.43
CA VAL A 89 -6.10 -7.28 15.23
C VAL A 89 -5.75 -5.92 15.78
N ALA A 90 -4.61 -5.82 16.43
CA ALA A 90 -4.14 -4.59 17.02
C ALA A 90 -3.97 -3.45 15.96
N ALA A 91 -3.40 -3.77 14.80
CA ALA A 91 -3.28 -2.81 13.69
C ALA A 91 -4.66 -2.38 13.15
N THR A 92 -5.64 -3.30 13.09
CA THR A 92 -7.00 -2.97 12.66
C THR A 92 -7.73 -2.10 13.68
N GLU A 93 -7.54 -2.35 14.97
CA GLU A 93 -8.10 -1.53 16.06
C GLU A 93 -7.58 -0.09 16.03
N MET A 94 -6.35 0.13 15.53
CA MET A 94 -5.78 1.48 15.37
C MET A 94 -6.64 2.37 14.47
N VAL A 95 -7.26 1.84 13.43
CA VAL A 95 -7.97 2.61 12.40
C VAL A 95 -9.49 2.39 12.39
N SER A 96 -9.98 1.30 12.99
CA SER A 96 -11.41 0.94 12.98
C SER A 96 -12.31 2.04 13.52
N GLY A 97 -13.32 2.44 12.76
CA GLY A 97 -14.29 3.47 13.15
C GLY A 97 -13.74 4.90 13.23
N ILE A 98 -12.48 5.13 12.84
CA ILE A 98 -11.97 6.50 12.66
C ILE A 98 -12.53 7.04 11.35
N ASN A 99 -13.15 8.21 11.39
CA ASN A 99 -13.58 8.91 10.19
C ASN A 99 -12.40 9.73 9.63
N PHE A 100 -11.91 9.35 8.45
CA PHE A 100 -10.93 10.13 7.68
C PHE A 100 -11.68 11.03 6.71
N ARG A 101 -11.41 12.33 6.72
CA ARG A 101 -12.01 13.31 5.84
C ARG A 101 -10.98 13.78 4.82
N PHE A 102 -11.01 13.21 3.64
CA PHE A 102 -10.05 13.51 2.57
C PHE A 102 -10.50 14.74 1.78
N ILE A 103 -9.63 15.74 1.67
CA ILE A 103 -9.79 16.83 0.68
C ILE A 103 -9.22 16.32 -0.63
N THR A 104 -10.02 16.38 -1.70
CA THR A 104 -9.61 16.01 -3.05
C THR A 104 -9.71 17.20 -4.00
N ASP A 105 -9.02 17.11 -5.15
CA ASP A 105 -9.31 17.99 -6.28
C ASP A 105 -10.56 17.50 -7.04
N LYS A 106 -10.88 18.22 -8.15
CA LYS A 106 -12.05 17.89 -9.00
C LYS A 106 -11.99 16.54 -9.67
N SER A 107 -10.80 15.96 -9.81
CA SER A 107 -10.59 14.61 -10.36
C SER A 107 -10.68 13.51 -9.30
N GLY A 108 -10.90 13.88 -8.02
CA GLY A 108 -10.96 12.94 -6.90
C GLY A 108 -9.59 12.53 -6.34
N GLN A 109 -8.51 13.18 -6.77
CA GLN A 109 -7.18 12.92 -6.22
C GLN A 109 -7.04 13.50 -4.83
N VAL A 110 -6.70 12.68 -3.84
CA VAL A 110 -6.50 13.10 -2.45
C VAL A 110 -5.33 14.08 -2.34
N LYS A 111 -5.54 15.21 -1.67
CA LYS A 111 -4.53 16.26 -1.43
C LYS A 111 -4.11 16.35 0.03
N SER A 112 -5.08 16.27 0.96
CA SER A 112 -4.85 16.40 2.40
C SER A 112 -5.94 15.69 3.20
N ILE A 113 -5.75 15.60 4.51
CA ILE A 113 -6.73 15.07 5.46
C ILE A 113 -7.28 16.24 6.29
N LYS A 114 -8.56 16.61 6.07
CA LYS A 114 -9.21 17.78 6.65
C LYS A 114 -9.21 17.77 8.19
N ASN A 115 -9.33 16.59 8.78
CA ASN A 115 -9.37 16.38 10.23
C ASN A 115 -8.13 15.63 10.75
N TYR A 116 -6.95 15.89 10.18
CA TYR A 116 -5.75 15.13 10.51
C TYR A 116 -5.41 15.16 12.00
N ASP A 117 -5.54 16.30 12.67
CA ASP A 117 -5.22 16.40 14.11
C ASP A 117 -6.14 15.50 14.97
N GLU A 118 -7.43 15.42 14.65
CA GLU A 118 -8.37 14.51 15.30
C GLU A 118 -8.00 13.04 15.05
N VAL A 119 -7.69 12.69 13.80
CA VAL A 119 -7.25 11.35 13.42
C VAL A 119 -5.98 10.97 14.17
N LYS A 120 -4.97 11.85 14.17
CA LYS A 120 -3.70 11.65 14.86
C LYS A 120 -3.89 11.43 16.36
N ALA A 121 -4.73 12.25 17.01
CA ALA A 121 -5.02 12.12 18.44
C ALA A 121 -5.65 10.76 18.78
N LYS A 122 -6.66 10.32 18.00
CA LYS A 122 -7.31 9.02 18.17
C LYS A 122 -6.33 7.85 17.94
N MET A 123 -5.49 7.94 16.91
CA MET A 123 -4.47 6.92 16.65
C MET A 123 -3.43 6.87 17.77
N ALA A 124 -3.01 8.01 18.31
CA ALA A 124 -2.07 8.07 19.43
C ALA A 124 -2.63 7.41 20.71
N GLU A 125 -3.89 7.68 21.05
CA GLU A 125 -4.58 7.03 22.19
C GLU A 125 -4.63 5.51 22.03
N ARG A 126 -4.94 5.04 20.81
CA ARG A 126 -5.02 3.61 20.52
C ARG A 126 -3.65 2.95 20.47
N ALA A 127 -2.61 3.66 19.99
CA ALA A 127 -1.24 3.19 20.00
C ALA A 127 -0.75 2.89 21.42
N ASP A 128 -1.10 3.72 22.41
CA ASP A 128 -0.73 3.47 23.80
C ASP A 128 -1.30 2.15 24.31
N LYS A 129 -2.59 1.89 24.06
CA LYS A 129 -3.25 0.64 24.43
C LYS A 129 -2.67 -0.59 23.72
N LEU A 130 -2.39 -0.44 22.43
CA LEU A 130 -1.76 -1.47 21.62
C LEU A 130 -0.38 -1.85 22.15
N ILE A 131 0.47 -0.85 22.42
CA ILE A 131 1.82 -1.06 22.93
C ILE A 131 1.79 -1.73 24.29
N GLU A 132 0.85 -1.34 25.18
CA GLU A 132 0.65 -2.01 26.47
C GLU A 132 0.28 -3.48 26.31
N GLY A 133 -0.58 -3.81 25.34
CA GLY A 133 -0.91 -5.18 24.97
C GLY A 133 0.31 -5.95 24.47
N ILE A 134 1.05 -5.38 23.51
CA ILE A 134 2.27 -6.01 22.95
C ILE A 134 3.30 -6.29 24.06
N LEU A 135 3.57 -5.32 24.92
CA LEU A 135 4.56 -5.49 26.01
C LEU A 135 4.13 -6.50 27.07
N LYS A 136 2.81 -6.65 27.27
CA LYS A 136 2.26 -7.67 28.15
C LYS A 136 2.37 -9.08 27.57
N ASP A 137 1.99 -9.22 26.30
CA ASP A 137 1.90 -10.53 25.63
C ASP A 137 3.27 -11.02 25.10
N MET A 138 4.20 -10.06 24.86
CA MET A 138 5.56 -10.28 24.35
C MET A 138 6.58 -9.47 25.18
N PRO A 139 6.85 -9.84 26.43
CA PRO A 139 7.75 -9.08 27.31
C PRO A 139 9.19 -8.97 26.78
N GLU A 140 9.62 -9.89 25.92
CA GLU A 140 10.92 -9.85 25.24
C GLU A 140 11.06 -8.64 24.31
N VAL A 141 9.96 -8.14 23.71
CA VAL A 141 9.96 -6.92 22.92
C VAL A 141 10.36 -5.72 23.77
N GLY A 142 9.87 -5.66 25.02
CA GLY A 142 10.21 -4.61 25.97
C GLY A 142 11.68 -4.62 26.44
N GLN A 143 12.40 -5.74 26.26
CA GLN A 143 13.84 -5.82 26.52
C GLN A 143 14.67 -5.18 25.41
N VAL A 144 14.13 -5.10 24.19
CA VAL A 144 14.81 -4.56 23.00
C VAL A 144 14.37 -3.13 22.70
N LEU A 145 13.07 -2.84 22.86
CA LEU A 145 12.45 -1.56 22.52
C LEU A 145 11.68 -1.00 23.73
N SER A 146 11.96 0.26 24.08
CA SER A 146 11.15 0.95 25.09
C SER A 146 9.74 1.26 24.58
N LYS A 147 8.78 1.50 25.49
CA LYS A 147 7.43 1.95 25.17
C LYS A 147 7.44 3.18 24.26
N ASP A 148 8.31 4.15 24.53
CA ASP A 148 8.42 5.39 23.76
C ASP A 148 8.96 5.14 22.35
N GLN A 149 9.95 4.26 22.19
CA GLN A 149 10.46 3.87 20.86
C GLN A 149 9.40 3.16 20.02
N LEU A 150 8.63 2.25 20.62
CA LEU A 150 7.49 1.60 19.94
C LEU A 150 6.46 2.64 19.53
N LYS A 151 6.12 3.58 20.42
CA LYS A 151 5.18 4.66 20.11
C LYS A 151 5.66 5.55 18.97
N GLU A 152 6.92 5.93 18.98
CA GLU A 152 7.53 6.74 17.92
C GLU A 152 7.46 6.01 16.56
N GLN A 153 7.76 4.72 16.52
CA GLN A 153 7.66 3.91 15.31
C GLN A 153 6.22 3.85 14.78
N PHE A 154 5.24 3.57 15.64
CA PHE A 154 3.83 3.56 15.24
C PHE A 154 3.38 4.93 14.75
N MET A 155 3.71 5.98 15.47
CA MET A 155 3.30 7.34 15.12
C MET A 155 4.02 7.88 13.89
N GLY A 156 5.26 7.45 13.63
CA GLY A 156 6.00 7.79 12.41
C GLY A 156 5.29 7.32 11.13
N ALA A 157 4.65 6.15 11.18
CA ALA A 157 3.87 5.61 10.07
C ALA A 157 2.50 6.31 9.90
N THR A 158 2.05 7.12 10.86
CA THR A 158 0.74 7.80 10.87
C THR A 158 0.83 9.30 10.56
N THR A 159 1.96 9.80 10.06
CA THR A 159 2.04 11.18 9.56
C THR A 159 1.06 11.41 8.42
N GLU A 160 0.55 12.63 8.25
CA GLU A 160 -0.38 12.95 7.16
C GLU A 160 0.19 12.56 5.80
N GLU A 161 1.46 12.85 5.58
CA GLU A 161 2.16 12.48 4.34
C GLU A 161 2.20 10.97 4.12
N ALA A 162 2.54 10.19 5.17
CA ALA A 162 2.58 8.73 5.11
C ALA A 162 1.19 8.14 4.83
N LEU A 163 0.14 8.63 5.48
CA LEU A 163 -1.24 8.22 5.25
C LEU A 163 -1.71 8.52 3.82
N ILE A 164 -1.47 9.74 3.32
CA ILE A 164 -1.81 10.13 1.95
C ILE A 164 -1.02 9.29 0.94
N LYS A 165 0.25 9.04 1.18
CA LYS A 165 1.09 8.19 0.33
C LYS A 165 0.55 6.77 0.26
N SER A 166 0.15 6.19 1.38
CA SER A 166 -0.46 4.87 1.46
C SER A 166 -1.75 4.80 0.63
N ILE A 167 -2.66 5.78 0.78
CA ILE A 167 -3.93 5.85 0.04
C ILE A 167 -3.69 5.99 -1.47
N LYS A 168 -2.67 6.76 -1.87
CA LYS A 168 -2.31 6.94 -3.29
C LYS A 168 -1.58 5.74 -3.89
N ALA A 169 -0.96 4.91 -3.06
CA ALA A 169 -0.27 3.71 -3.51
C ALA A 169 -1.24 2.57 -3.81
N ASN A 170 -2.20 2.33 -2.90
CA ASN A 170 -3.10 1.19 -2.95
C ASN A 170 -4.51 1.58 -2.47
N GLY A 171 -5.51 0.81 -2.88
CA GLY A 171 -6.90 0.97 -2.45
C GLY A 171 -7.80 1.67 -3.45
N VAL A 172 -9.02 1.95 -3.02
CA VAL A 172 -10.11 2.44 -3.88
C VAL A 172 -9.82 3.81 -4.50
N LEU A 173 -9.11 4.69 -3.79
CA LEU A 173 -8.79 6.05 -4.25
C LEU A 173 -7.45 6.15 -4.99
N ALA A 174 -6.70 5.05 -5.09
CA ALA A 174 -5.32 5.05 -5.59
C ALA A 174 -5.17 5.53 -7.05
N LEU A 175 -6.16 5.28 -7.89
CA LEU A 175 -6.14 5.67 -9.30
C LEU A 175 -6.81 7.01 -9.61
N ASN A 176 -7.56 7.58 -8.66
CA ASN A 176 -8.31 8.81 -8.88
C ASN A 176 -7.42 9.96 -9.36
N GLY A 177 -7.84 10.67 -10.38
CA GLY A 177 -7.13 11.79 -10.98
C GLY A 177 -5.91 11.41 -11.81
N LYS A 178 -5.68 10.11 -12.07
CA LYS A 178 -4.55 9.66 -12.89
C LYS A 178 -4.97 9.45 -14.35
N ALA A 179 -4.09 9.85 -15.26
CA ALA A 179 -4.11 9.44 -16.66
C ALA A 179 -3.09 8.29 -16.81
N ILE A 180 -3.58 7.09 -17.09
CA ILE A 180 -2.75 5.88 -17.14
C ILE A 180 -2.69 5.40 -18.58
N ALA A 181 -1.49 5.42 -19.17
CA ALA A 181 -1.26 4.86 -20.49
C ALA A 181 -0.85 3.38 -20.39
N SER A 182 -1.35 2.56 -21.30
CA SER A 182 -0.87 1.18 -21.44
C SER A 182 0.60 1.21 -21.85
N GLY A 183 1.45 0.46 -21.17
CA GLY A 183 2.89 0.49 -21.35
C GLY A 183 3.63 1.54 -20.50
N ALA A 184 2.91 2.43 -19.78
CA ALA A 184 3.55 3.38 -18.88
C ALA A 184 4.29 2.68 -17.74
N GLN A 185 5.33 3.33 -17.25
CA GLN A 185 6.13 2.88 -16.11
C GLN A 185 6.25 4.02 -15.11
N ASP A 186 6.27 3.68 -13.84
CA ASP A 186 6.64 4.59 -12.76
C ASP A 186 7.49 3.87 -11.70
N GLU A 187 8.04 4.62 -10.77
CA GLU A 187 8.77 4.12 -9.61
C GLU A 187 8.10 4.63 -8.35
N TYR A 188 8.07 3.80 -7.32
CA TYR A 188 7.54 4.16 -6.01
C TYR A 188 8.27 3.39 -4.90
N VAL A 189 8.09 3.82 -3.67
CA VAL A 189 8.59 3.10 -2.49
C VAL A 189 7.38 2.43 -1.83
N ASN A 190 7.44 1.10 -1.66
CA ASN A 190 6.36 0.35 -1.01
C ASN A 190 6.34 0.55 0.52
N SER A 191 5.39 -0.07 1.21
CA SER A 191 5.25 0.00 2.67
C SER A 191 6.44 -0.58 3.44
N GLN A 192 7.22 -1.44 2.81
CA GLN A 192 8.44 -2.03 3.39
C GLN A 192 9.68 -1.17 3.18
N GLY A 193 9.57 -0.03 2.46
CA GLY A 193 10.67 0.87 2.14
C GLY A 193 11.46 0.45 0.90
N MET A 194 11.02 -0.57 0.16
CA MET A 194 11.70 -1.03 -1.05
C MET A 194 11.32 -0.14 -2.24
N LYS A 195 12.31 0.25 -3.03
CA LYS A 195 12.10 0.90 -4.33
C LYS A 195 11.54 -0.13 -5.30
N MET A 196 10.42 0.18 -5.90
CA MET A 196 9.70 -0.67 -6.84
C MET A 196 9.61 0.02 -8.20
N LYS A 197 9.76 -0.73 -9.27
CA LYS A 197 9.44 -0.32 -10.62
C LYS A 197 8.13 -0.97 -11.05
N ARG A 198 7.15 -0.16 -11.47
CA ARG A 198 5.81 -0.60 -11.82
C ARG A 198 5.54 -0.35 -13.32
N PHE A 199 4.91 -1.33 -13.94
CA PHE A 199 4.48 -1.30 -15.32
C PHE A 199 2.96 -1.44 -15.39
N PHE A 200 2.30 -0.63 -16.24
CA PHE A 200 0.85 -0.60 -16.38
C PHE A 200 0.39 -1.17 -17.71
N LEU A 201 -0.74 -1.90 -17.67
CA LEU A 201 -1.53 -2.27 -18.84
C LEU A 201 -2.96 -1.79 -18.66
N VAL A 202 -3.53 -1.22 -19.71
CA VAL A 202 -4.90 -0.73 -19.77
C VAL A 202 -5.68 -1.49 -20.82
N ASN A 203 -6.86 -2.00 -20.46
CA ASN A 203 -7.78 -2.64 -21.36
C ASN A 203 -9.21 -2.20 -21.02
N GLY A 204 -9.76 -1.25 -21.78
CA GLY A 204 -11.04 -0.62 -21.50
C GLY A 204 -11.02 0.06 -20.12
N LYS A 205 -11.90 -0.37 -19.23
CA LYS A 205 -11.99 0.12 -17.83
C LYS A 205 -11.15 -0.69 -16.83
N LYS A 206 -10.33 -1.62 -17.32
CA LYS A 206 -9.46 -2.43 -16.49
C LYS A 206 -8.02 -1.89 -16.56
N VAL A 207 -7.43 -1.64 -15.39
CA VAL A 207 -6.02 -1.31 -15.21
C VAL A 207 -5.36 -2.45 -14.46
N THR A 208 -4.29 -3.00 -15.03
CA THR A 208 -3.42 -3.94 -14.32
C THR A 208 -2.04 -3.35 -14.17
N SER A 209 -1.38 -3.62 -13.07
CA SER A 209 0.02 -3.27 -12.89
C SER A 209 0.83 -4.44 -12.35
N THR A 210 2.09 -4.48 -12.74
CA THR A 210 3.09 -5.42 -12.20
C THR A 210 4.27 -4.61 -11.74
N SER A 211 4.66 -4.81 -10.48
CA SER A 211 5.80 -4.14 -9.87
C SER A 211 6.86 -5.17 -9.49
N THR A 212 8.11 -4.79 -9.62
CA THR A 212 9.28 -5.59 -9.18
C THR A 212 10.21 -4.71 -8.38
N VAL A 213 10.97 -5.32 -7.47
CA VAL A 213 12.02 -4.61 -6.73
C VAL A 213 13.03 -4.03 -7.71
N ASN A 214 13.33 -2.74 -7.56
CA ASN A 214 14.29 -1.98 -8.34
C ASN A 214 15.29 -1.30 -7.41
N MET A 215 16.08 -2.10 -6.70
CA MET A 215 17.08 -1.64 -5.75
C MET A 215 18.46 -2.17 -6.14
N THR A 216 19.45 -1.30 -6.09
CA THR A 216 20.86 -1.69 -6.15
C THR A 216 21.29 -2.31 -4.81
N GLN A 217 22.45 -2.98 -4.78
CA GLN A 217 23.01 -3.45 -3.52
C GLN A 217 23.24 -2.31 -2.54
N ASP A 218 23.71 -1.15 -3.03
CA ASP A 218 23.95 0.04 -2.20
C ASP A 218 22.66 0.63 -1.63
N ASP A 219 21.57 0.68 -2.43
CA ASP A 219 20.25 1.08 -1.94
C ASP A 219 19.79 0.14 -0.80
N MET A 220 20.00 -1.16 -0.96
CA MET A 220 19.62 -2.16 0.03
C MET A 220 20.43 -2.03 1.32
N LYS A 221 21.75 -1.85 1.21
CA LYS A 221 22.64 -1.59 2.36
C LYS A 221 22.16 -0.36 3.13
N LYS A 222 21.94 0.75 2.42
CA LYS A 222 21.45 1.99 3.01
C LYS A 222 20.11 1.79 3.74
N MET A 223 19.15 1.15 3.11
CA MET A 223 17.84 0.87 3.72
C MET A 223 17.96 0.01 4.98
N ILE A 224 18.81 -1.03 4.96
CA ILE A 224 19.01 -1.91 6.11
C ILE A 224 19.67 -1.14 7.27
N ILE A 225 20.73 -0.38 6.99
CA ILE A 225 21.43 0.44 8.00
C ILE A 225 20.45 1.43 8.63
N GLU A 226 19.69 2.19 7.81
CA GLU A 226 18.72 3.17 8.31
C GLU A 226 17.65 2.50 9.21
N LYS A 227 17.15 1.32 8.81
CA LYS A 227 16.20 0.57 9.64
C LYS A 227 16.80 0.07 10.95
N VAL A 228 18.03 -0.44 10.92
CA VAL A 228 18.70 -0.90 12.15
C VAL A 228 19.03 0.27 13.07
N GLU A 229 19.44 1.42 12.53
CA GLU A 229 19.64 2.63 13.32
C GLU A 229 18.36 3.10 14.02
N GLN A 230 17.21 2.94 13.37
CA GLN A 230 15.91 3.29 13.94
C GLN A 230 15.44 2.29 15.00
N ILE A 231 15.62 0.99 14.77
CA ILE A 231 15.04 -0.08 15.60
C ILE A 231 16.01 -0.50 16.71
N ALA A 232 17.29 -0.58 16.39
CA ALA A 232 18.32 -1.13 17.28
C ALA A 232 19.64 -0.34 17.15
N PRO A 233 19.66 0.94 17.54
CA PRO A 233 20.82 1.82 17.35
C PRO A 233 22.11 1.27 17.99
N ALA A 234 22.00 0.53 19.09
CA ALA A 234 23.16 -0.11 19.72
C ALA A 234 23.83 -1.18 18.85
N GLN A 235 23.08 -1.84 17.94
CA GLN A 235 23.58 -2.85 17.01
C GLN A 235 23.96 -2.26 15.65
N ALA A 236 23.64 -0.99 15.38
CA ALA A 236 23.84 -0.36 14.08
C ALA A 236 25.29 -0.40 13.61
N GLN A 237 26.24 -0.18 14.51
CA GLN A 237 27.67 -0.21 14.17
C GLN A 237 28.11 -1.63 13.77
N MET A 238 27.70 -2.65 14.53
CA MET A 238 28.00 -4.05 14.21
C MET A 238 27.42 -4.47 12.84
N VAL A 239 26.21 -4.01 12.52
CA VAL A 239 25.61 -4.27 11.22
C VAL A 239 26.36 -3.55 10.10
N LYS A 240 26.76 -2.28 10.29
CA LYS A 240 27.57 -1.53 9.32
C LYS A 240 28.89 -2.24 9.00
N ASP A 241 29.58 -2.73 10.04
CA ASP A 241 30.89 -3.39 9.90
C ASP A 241 30.80 -4.73 9.18
N ASN A 242 29.64 -5.39 9.22
CA ASN A 242 29.44 -6.72 8.65
C ASN A 242 28.51 -6.76 7.43
N ILE A 243 27.93 -5.63 7.01
CA ILE A 243 26.89 -5.60 5.99
C ILE A 243 27.35 -6.16 4.65
N ASP A 244 28.60 -5.92 4.26
CA ASP A 244 29.15 -6.44 3.01
C ASP A 244 29.22 -7.97 3.02
N THR A 245 29.71 -8.54 4.10
CA THR A 245 29.76 -10.01 4.29
C THR A 245 28.35 -10.63 4.28
N LEU A 246 27.38 -9.96 4.94
CA LEU A 246 25.98 -10.42 4.97
C LEU A 246 25.33 -10.33 3.59
N MET A 247 25.64 -9.32 2.79
CA MET A 247 25.18 -9.19 1.40
C MET A 247 25.80 -10.26 0.49
N GLU A 248 27.11 -10.48 0.59
CA GLU A 248 27.83 -11.50 -0.19
C GLU A 248 27.37 -12.91 0.12
N SER A 249 27.01 -13.19 1.37
CA SER A 249 26.42 -14.47 1.78
C SER A 249 25.00 -14.71 1.25
N GLY A 250 24.36 -13.69 0.64
CA GLY A 250 22.98 -13.74 0.17
C GLY A 250 21.92 -13.71 1.28
N LEU A 251 22.31 -13.55 2.53
CA LEU A 251 21.39 -13.47 3.68
C LEU A 251 20.52 -12.20 3.63
N LEU A 252 21.04 -11.12 3.04
CA LEU A 252 20.34 -9.84 2.93
C LEU A 252 19.78 -9.61 1.51
N LYS A 253 19.30 -10.65 0.84
CA LYS A 253 18.58 -10.52 -0.41
C LYS A 253 17.12 -10.10 -0.16
N ALA A 254 16.66 -9.10 -0.88
CA ALA A 254 15.25 -8.74 -0.94
C ALA A 254 14.74 -8.95 -2.36
N GLU A 255 13.76 -9.81 -2.51
CA GLU A 255 13.05 -10.05 -3.76
C GLU A 255 11.57 -9.74 -3.52
N GLY A 256 10.91 -9.17 -4.51
CA GLY A 256 9.49 -8.89 -4.35
C GLY A 256 8.82 -8.61 -5.68
N THR A 257 7.58 -9.04 -5.77
CA THR A 257 6.69 -8.75 -6.88
C THR A 257 5.34 -8.31 -6.32
N GLU A 258 4.72 -7.34 -6.95
CA GLU A 258 3.36 -6.93 -6.65
C GLU A 258 2.58 -6.86 -7.96
N LYS A 259 1.40 -7.47 -7.97
CA LYS A 259 0.46 -7.38 -9.08
C LYS A 259 -0.84 -6.79 -8.56
N SER A 260 -1.36 -5.78 -9.25
CA SER A 260 -2.68 -5.25 -8.93
C SER A 260 -3.54 -5.15 -10.18
N SER A 261 -4.84 -5.31 -9.99
CA SER A 261 -5.84 -5.19 -11.03
C SER A 261 -7.02 -4.40 -10.50
N TYR A 262 -7.40 -3.36 -11.22
CA TYR A 262 -8.56 -2.50 -10.94
C TYR A 262 -9.55 -2.63 -12.09
N GLU A 263 -10.81 -2.88 -11.78
CA GLU A 263 -11.93 -2.75 -12.70
C GLU A 263 -12.76 -1.55 -12.26
N LEU A 264 -12.99 -0.60 -13.17
CA LEU A 264 -13.79 0.59 -12.90
C LEU A 264 -15.24 0.37 -13.33
N ALA A 265 -16.17 0.84 -12.50
CA ALA A 265 -17.59 0.93 -12.85
C ALA A 265 -17.85 2.08 -13.85
N ASP A 266 -19.09 2.20 -14.33
CA ASP A 266 -19.48 3.26 -15.27
C ASP A 266 -19.37 4.66 -14.70
N ASP A 267 -19.52 4.80 -13.38
CA ASP A 267 -19.35 6.06 -12.65
C ASP A 267 -17.88 6.39 -12.36
N GLY A 268 -16.92 5.60 -12.83
CA GLY A 268 -15.48 5.80 -12.67
C GLY A 268 -14.92 5.37 -11.31
N TRP A 269 -15.77 4.95 -10.38
CA TRP A 269 -15.32 4.35 -9.12
C TRP A 269 -14.81 2.92 -9.32
N VAL A 270 -13.92 2.49 -8.46
CA VAL A 270 -13.46 1.10 -8.44
C VAL A 270 -14.66 0.19 -8.19
N LYS A 271 -14.89 -0.80 -9.07
CA LYS A 271 -15.86 -1.88 -8.89
C LYS A 271 -15.22 -3.05 -8.16
N THR A 272 -14.04 -3.45 -8.61
CA THR A 272 -13.25 -4.52 -8.00
C THR A 272 -11.77 -4.17 -8.08
N MET A 273 -11.05 -4.44 -7.01
CA MET A 273 -9.59 -4.40 -6.97
C MET A 273 -9.07 -5.73 -6.45
N THR A 274 -8.01 -6.23 -7.07
CA THR A 274 -7.22 -7.34 -6.53
C THR A 274 -5.77 -6.93 -6.46
N MET A 275 -5.07 -7.36 -5.42
CA MET A 275 -3.64 -7.18 -5.24
C MET A 275 -3.01 -8.49 -4.77
N GLU A 276 -1.90 -8.85 -5.36
CA GLU A 276 -1.05 -9.96 -4.95
C GLU A 276 0.35 -9.41 -4.73
N SER A 277 0.90 -9.60 -3.54
CA SER A 277 2.26 -9.21 -3.20
C SER A 277 3.01 -10.42 -2.67
N ASN A 278 4.15 -10.71 -3.26
CA ASN A 278 5.06 -11.75 -2.79
C ASN A 278 6.40 -11.10 -2.50
N SER A 279 6.93 -11.32 -1.33
CA SER A 279 8.24 -10.82 -0.94
C SER A 279 9.04 -11.92 -0.24
N LYS A 280 10.35 -11.87 -0.46
CA LYS A 280 11.32 -12.72 0.22
C LYS A 280 12.42 -11.84 0.76
N VAL A 281 12.53 -11.80 2.08
CA VAL A 281 13.55 -11.04 2.80
C VAL A 281 14.21 -11.98 3.81
N MET A 282 15.53 -12.08 3.81
CA MET A 282 16.28 -12.96 4.73
C MET A 282 15.74 -14.40 4.79
N GLN A 283 15.45 -15.00 3.63
CA GLN A 283 14.87 -16.34 3.48
C GLN A 283 13.43 -16.50 4.01
N GLN A 284 12.83 -15.46 4.59
CA GLN A 284 11.42 -15.47 4.95
C GLN A 284 10.56 -15.05 3.76
N GLU A 285 9.63 -15.91 3.41
CA GLU A 285 8.66 -15.64 2.34
C GLU A 285 7.35 -15.13 2.94
N THR A 286 6.86 -14.05 2.39
CA THR A 286 5.54 -13.49 2.72
C THR A 286 4.75 -13.33 1.44
N SER A 287 3.52 -13.82 1.46
CA SER A 287 2.55 -13.61 0.40
C SER A 287 1.31 -12.92 0.96
N THR A 288 0.87 -11.89 0.28
CA THR A 288 -0.38 -11.18 0.63
C THR A 288 -1.27 -11.13 -0.59
N THR A 289 -2.52 -11.51 -0.43
CA THR A 289 -3.56 -11.30 -1.44
C THR A 289 -4.65 -10.43 -0.85
N GLN A 290 -5.10 -9.42 -1.59
CA GLN A 290 -6.21 -8.56 -1.18
C GLN A 290 -7.24 -8.50 -2.31
N THR A 291 -8.51 -8.59 -1.95
CA THR A 291 -9.63 -8.33 -2.85
C THR A 291 -10.55 -7.30 -2.21
N ILE A 292 -10.85 -6.24 -2.95
CA ILE A 292 -11.81 -5.20 -2.57
C ILE A 292 -12.93 -5.21 -3.60
N THR A 293 -14.18 -5.32 -3.14
CA THR A 293 -15.35 -5.37 -4.03
C THR A 293 -16.40 -4.37 -3.55
N ARG A 294 -16.92 -3.56 -4.47
CA ARG A 294 -18.04 -2.65 -4.22
C ARG A 294 -19.31 -3.46 -3.97
N GLN A 295 -20.07 -3.04 -2.94
CA GLN A 295 -21.34 -3.65 -2.50
C GLN A 295 -22.53 -2.95 -3.12
#